data_be5b575f5b0bf14755de3a57d9ea965c
#
_entry.id   be5b575f5b0bf14755de3a57d9ea965c
#
_cell.length_a   1.000
_cell.length_b   1.000
_cell.length_c   1.000
_cell.angle_alpha   90.00
_cell.angle_beta   90.00
_cell.angle_gamma   90.00
#
_symmetry.space_group_name_H-M   'P 1'
#
loop_
_entity.id
_entity.type
_entity.pdbx_description
1 polymer ?
#
loop_
_entity_poly.entity_id
_entity_poly.type
_entity_poly.pdbx_seq_one_letter_code
_entity_poly.pdbx_strand_id
1 'polypeptide(L)'
;DPKMVELGLVPSFDVAKAGYAKYILNGMMTQLARIEPGKNVEESHMRNRKLICEWCYERGKADNVIEWVEQEGKRYVVVNDFEKLRALFGEMLREVQRIKSEGDYEAGRELVEKYAVTVDPALHAEVRDRYYALGIEPYGGFVNPEYELVEQDGRVVDVKISYPANYVQQMLRYSKEYSFLPNVN
;
A
#
# COMPACT_ATOMS: atom_id res chain seq x y z
N ASP A 1 -4.07 2.04 12.44
CA ASP A 1 -5.48 2.42 12.57
C ASP A 1 -5.70 3.08 13.94
N PRO A 2 -6.23 4.34 14.00
CA PRO A 2 -6.50 5.03 15.25
C PRO A 2 -7.40 4.25 16.20
N LYS A 3 -8.38 3.51 15.67
CA LYS A 3 -9.26 2.68 16.50
C LYS A 3 -8.51 1.56 17.23
N MET A 4 -7.49 1.01 16.59
CA MET A 4 -6.62 0.00 17.21
C MET A 4 -5.79 0.60 18.36
N VAL A 5 -5.37 1.87 18.21
CA VAL A 5 -4.70 2.62 19.29
C VAL A 5 -5.67 2.88 20.45
N GLU A 6 -6.87 3.34 20.16
CA GLU A 6 -7.93 3.56 21.17
C GLU A 6 -8.28 2.28 21.96
N LEU A 7 -8.22 1.14 21.30
CA LEU A 7 -8.46 -0.18 21.92
C LEU A 7 -7.22 -0.77 22.62
N GLY A 8 -6.08 -0.06 22.63
CA GLY A 8 -4.83 -0.55 23.22
C GLY A 8 -4.15 -1.70 22.47
N LEU A 9 -4.58 -1.98 21.23
CA LEU A 9 -4.03 -3.05 20.40
C LEU A 9 -2.78 -2.62 19.60
N VAL A 10 -2.57 -1.31 19.47
CA VAL A 10 -1.40 -0.69 18.87
C VAL A 10 -0.83 0.32 19.87
N PRO A 11 0.49 0.36 20.10
CA PRO A 11 1.07 1.05 21.25
C PRO A 11 1.00 2.57 21.18
N SER A 12 0.94 3.17 19.99
CA SER A 12 0.92 4.63 19.87
C SER A 12 0.23 5.12 18.61
N PHE A 13 -0.21 6.37 18.64
CA PHE A 13 -0.76 7.05 17.47
C PHE A 13 0.29 7.28 16.37
N ASP A 14 1.58 7.29 16.71
CA ASP A 14 2.66 7.46 15.72
C ASP A 14 2.73 6.27 14.74
N VAL A 15 2.40 5.07 15.19
CA VAL A 15 2.25 3.90 14.31
C VAL A 15 1.10 4.11 13.32
N ALA A 16 -0.01 4.69 13.79
CA ALA A 16 -1.14 5.02 12.92
C ALA A 16 -0.77 6.12 11.91
N LYS A 17 -0.04 7.16 12.32
CA LYS A 17 0.47 8.22 11.43
C LYS A 17 1.36 7.65 10.33
N ALA A 18 2.29 6.76 10.68
CA ALA A 18 3.14 6.08 9.70
C ALA A 18 2.31 5.28 8.68
N GLY A 19 1.24 4.61 9.12
CA GLY A 19 0.30 3.91 8.26
C GLY A 19 -0.42 4.86 7.29
N TYR A 20 -0.92 5.98 7.77
CA TYR A 20 -1.56 7.00 6.92
C TYR A 20 -0.59 7.60 5.92
N ALA A 21 0.60 8.03 6.35
CA ALA A 21 1.62 8.58 5.46
C ALA A 21 2.00 7.59 4.37
N LYS A 22 2.22 6.31 4.72
CA LYS A 22 2.50 5.24 3.75
C LYS A 22 1.36 5.02 2.77
N TYR A 23 0.10 5.09 3.24
CA TYR A 23 -1.06 4.92 2.37
C TYR A 23 -1.17 6.05 1.33
N ILE A 24 -1.03 7.30 1.77
CA ILE A 24 -1.04 8.48 0.89
C ILE A 24 0.13 8.41 -0.09
N LEU A 25 1.35 8.15 0.37
CA LEU A 25 2.53 7.99 -0.48
C LEU A 25 2.30 6.90 -1.54
N ASN A 26 1.74 5.77 -1.16
CA ASN A 26 1.47 4.68 -2.10
C ASN A 26 0.40 5.07 -3.13
N GLY A 27 -0.71 5.65 -2.71
CA GLY A 27 -1.80 6.04 -3.60
C GLY A 27 -1.45 7.13 -4.59
N MET A 28 -0.62 8.08 -4.18
CA MET A 28 -0.26 9.25 -5.00
C MET A 28 1.05 9.08 -5.78
N MET A 29 1.98 8.25 -5.33
CA MET A 29 3.32 8.14 -5.93
C MET A 29 3.75 6.70 -6.19
N THR A 30 4.07 5.90 -5.16
CA THR A 30 4.90 4.71 -5.33
C THR A 30 4.24 3.63 -6.20
N GLN A 31 2.92 3.52 -6.20
CA GLN A 31 2.22 2.58 -7.09
C GLN A 31 2.38 2.92 -8.57
N LEU A 32 2.67 4.17 -8.93
CA LEU A 32 2.85 4.60 -10.31
C LEU A 32 4.04 3.89 -10.99
N ALA A 33 5.04 3.46 -10.21
CA ALA A 33 6.17 2.69 -10.75
C ALA A 33 5.75 1.38 -11.47
N ARG A 34 4.56 0.85 -11.16
CA ARG A 34 4.02 -0.37 -11.77
C ARG A 34 3.25 -0.15 -13.07
N ILE A 35 3.02 1.10 -13.44
CA ILE A 35 2.27 1.46 -14.64
C ILE A 35 3.25 1.59 -15.81
N GLU A 36 2.88 1.10 -16.97
CA GLU A 36 3.66 1.29 -18.19
C GLU A 36 3.64 2.76 -18.64
N PRO A 37 4.72 3.25 -19.24
CA PRO A 37 4.76 4.62 -19.78
C PRO A 37 3.60 4.91 -20.74
N GLY A 38 2.94 6.04 -20.55
CA GLY A 38 1.82 6.47 -21.39
C GLY A 38 0.48 5.78 -21.09
N LYS A 39 0.43 4.88 -20.09
CA LYS A 39 -0.82 4.23 -19.66
C LYS A 39 -1.42 4.94 -18.46
N ASN A 40 -2.73 4.79 -18.34
CA ASN A 40 -3.51 5.16 -17.17
C ASN A 40 -3.55 4.02 -16.15
N VAL A 41 -4.11 4.30 -14.97
CA VAL A 41 -4.32 3.26 -13.96
C VAL A 41 -5.43 2.31 -14.41
N GLU A 42 -5.12 1.05 -14.62
CA GLU A 42 -6.07 0.02 -15.06
C GLU A 42 -6.50 -0.92 -13.92
N GLU A 43 -5.59 -1.24 -13.01
CA GLU A 43 -5.80 -2.20 -11.93
C GLU A 43 -6.70 -1.62 -10.83
N SER A 44 -7.73 -2.39 -10.42
CA SER A 44 -8.81 -1.92 -9.53
C SER A 44 -8.33 -1.49 -8.15
N HIS A 45 -7.37 -2.19 -7.54
CA HIS A 45 -6.82 -1.80 -6.25
C HIS A 45 -5.96 -0.53 -6.32
N MET A 46 -5.27 -0.33 -7.44
CA MET A 46 -4.51 0.91 -7.67
C MET A 46 -5.46 2.09 -7.89
N ARG A 47 -6.55 1.90 -8.66
CA ARG A 47 -7.63 2.88 -8.84
C ARG A 47 -8.24 3.28 -7.51
N ASN A 48 -8.59 2.30 -6.68
CA ASN A 48 -9.16 2.55 -5.35
C ASN A 48 -8.23 3.40 -4.47
N ARG A 49 -6.95 3.03 -4.38
CA ARG A 49 -5.98 3.81 -3.59
C ARG A 49 -5.81 5.23 -4.13
N LYS A 50 -5.65 5.37 -5.45
CA LYS A 50 -5.51 6.68 -6.08
C LYS A 50 -6.72 7.55 -5.82
N LEU A 51 -7.93 7.03 -6.04
CA LEU A 51 -9.19 7.72 -5.82
C LEU A 51 -9.28 8.30 -4.40
N ILE A 52 -9.06 7.47 -3.40
CA ILE A 52 -9.15 7.90 -1.99
C ILE A 52 -8.12 8.99 -1.71
N CYS A 53 -6.87 8.81 -2.15
CA CYS A 53 -5.80 9.77 -1.88
C CYS A 53 -6.02 11.11 -2.59
N GLU A 54 -6.36 11.10 -3.87
CA GLU A 54 -6.61 12.32 -4.67
C GLU A 54 -7.87 13.07 -4.19
N TRP A 55 -8.91 12.34 -3.83
CA TRP A 55 -10.11 12.95 -3.25
C TRP A 55 -9.81 13.63 -1.91
N CYS A 56 -9.05 12.97 -1.03
CA CYS A 56 -8.64 13.57 0.24
C CYS A 56 -7.72 14.78 0.02
N TYR A 57 -6.82 14.71 -0.95
CA TYR A 57 -5.95 15.84 -1.31
C TYR A 57 -6.78 17.05 -1.76
N GLU A 58 -7.73 16.85 -2.69
CA GLU A 58 -8.58 17.95 -3.19
C GLU A 58 -9.44 18.54 -2.08
N ARG A 59 -10.08 17.70 -1.29
CA ARG A 59 -10.97 18.15 -0.19
C ARG A 59 -10.22 18.80 0.96
N GLY A 60 -9.04 18.31 1.28
CA GLY A 60 -8.20 18.84 2.35
C GLY A 60 -7.34 20.04 1.95
N LYS A 61 -7.42 20.51 0.69
CA LYS A 61 -6.54 21.55 0.16
C LYS A 61 -6.65 22.88 0.91
N ALA A 62 -7.86 23.31 1.26
CA ALA A 62 -8.09 24.56 1.97
C ALA A 62 -7.42 24.60 3.36
N ASP A 63 -7.30 23.45 4.01
CA ASP A 63 -6.68 23.26 5.31
C ASP A 63 -5.23 22.76 5.24
N ASN A 64 -4.67 22.64 4.03
CA ASN A 64 -3.34 22.11 3.79
C ASN A 64 -3.09 20.74 4.47
N VAL A 65 -4.07 19.85 4.40
CA VAL A 65 -4.01 18.52 5.06
C VAL A 65 -2.94 17.63 4.43
N ILE A 66 -2.88 17.65 3.09
CA ILE A 66 -1.86 16.97 2.28
C ILE A 66 -1.23 18.01 1.37
N GLU A 67 0.09 17.97 1.26
CA GLU A 67 0.85 18.94 0.49
C GLU A 67 1.83 18.25 -0.46
N TRP A 68 1.99 18.81 -1.66
CA TRP A 68 3.12 18.51 -2.54
C TRP A 68 4.26 19.47 -2.24
N VAL A 69 5.41 18.91 -1.90
CA VAL A 69 6.65 19.65 -1.62
C VAL A 69 7.69 19.28 -2.67
N GLU A 70 8.39 20.29 -3.18
CA GLU A 70 9.56 20.08 -4.03
C GLU A 70 10.84 20.33 -3.24
N GLN A 71 11.75 19.36 -3.26
CA GLN A 71 13.05 19.46 -2.63
C GLN A 71 14.10 18.85 -3.57
N GLU A 72 15.15 19.62 -3.88
CA GLU A 72 16.25 19.17 -4.77
C GLU A 72 15.74 18.64 -6.13
N GLY A 73 14.74 19.32 -6.71
CA GLY A 73 14.13 18.95 -7.98
C GLY A 73 13.30 17.66 -7.97
N LYS A 74 12.92 17.17 -6.78
CA LYS A 74 12.09 15.99 -6.59
C LYS A 74 10.81 16.34 -5.87
N ARG A 75 9.70 15.74 -6.29
CA ARG A 75 8.40 15.88 -5.62
C ARG A 75 8.24 14.90 -4.49
N TYR A 76 7.64 15.38 -3.42
CA TYR A 76 7.28 14.61 -2.23
C TYR A 76 5.84 14.94 -1.83
N VAL A 77 5.14 13.96 -1.30
CA VAL A 77 3.83 14.16 -0.69
C VAL A 77 3.98 14.11 0.83
N VAL A 78 3.43 15.11 1.51
CA VAL A 78 3.51 15.27 2.97
C VAL A 78 2.11 15.32 3.54
N VAL A 79 1.89 14.67 4.68
CA VAL A 79 0.67 14.79 5.47
C VAL A 79 0.93 15.74 6.63
N ASN A 80 0.28 16.91 6.62
CA ASN A 80 0.45 17.95 7.63
C ASN A 80 -0.51 17.79 8.82
N ASP A 81 -1.72 17.24 8.58
CA ASP A 81 -2.74 17.07 9.62
C ASP A 81 -3.38 15.67 9.53
N PHE A 82 -2.98 14.79 10.43
CA PHE A 82 -3.46 13.41 10.46
C PHE A 82 -4.89 13.28 11.01
N GLU A 83 -5.32 14.17 11.88
CA GLU A 83 -6.68 14.14 12.42
C GLU A 83 -7.69 14.59 11.36
N LYS A 84 -7.38 15.67 10.63
CA LYS A 84 -8.21 16.08 9.49
C LYS A 84 -8.17 15.03 8.37
N LEU A 85 -7.04 14.39 8.10
CA LEU A 85 -6.98 13.29 7.13
C LEU A 85 -7.89 12.13 7.54
N ARG A 86 -7.91 11.76 8.82
CA ARG A 86 -8.83 10.76 9.36
C ARG A 86 -10.30 11.15 9.13
N ALA A 87 -10.63 12.41 9.36
CA ALA A 87 -11.98 12.93 9.10
C ALA A 87 -12.36 12.83 7.62
N LEU A 88 -11.45 13.20 6.72
CA LEU A 88 -11.64 13.07 5.27
C LEU A 88 -11.86 11.62 4.83
N PHE A 89 -11.12 10.65 5.38
CA PHE A 89 -11.41 9.23 5.12
C PHE A 89 -12.82 8.83 5.56
N GLY A 90 -13.29 9.37 6.68
CA GLY A 90 -14.67 9.16 7.14
C GLY A 90 -15.71 9.77 6.21
N GLU A 91 -15.44 10.95 5.66
CA GLU A 91 -16.31 11.61 4.67
C GLU A 91 -16.36 10.82 3.35
N MET A 92 -15.19 10.38 2.88
CA MET A 92 -15.10 9.54 1.69
C MET A 92 -15.89 8.23 1.85
N LEU A 93 -15.77 7.59 3.01
CA LEU A 93 -16.52 6.38 3.31
C LEU A 93 -18.02 6.62 3.29
N ARG A 94 -18.51 7.75 3.86
CA ARG A 94 -19.93 8.12 3.83
C ARG A 94 -20.42 8.31 2.40
N GLU A 95 -19.65 8.99 1.56
CA GLU A 95 -20.03 9.23 0.16
C GLU A 95 -20.11 7.92 -0.63
N VAL A 96 -19.11 7.04 -0.50
CA VAL A 96 -19.14 5.72 -1.15
C VAL A 96 -20.31 4.88 -0.66
N GLN A 97 -20.64 4.92 0.63
CA GLN A 97 -21.82 4.21 1.17
C GLN A 97 -23.12 4.80 0.64
N ARG A 98 -23.24 6.13 0.53
CA ARG A 98 -24.40 6.78 -0.09
C ARG A 98 -24.59 6.30 -1.52
N ILE A 99 -23.56 6.45 -2.35
CA ILE A 99 -23.56 6.02 -3.76
C ILE A 99 -24.02 4.55 -3.89
N LYS A 100 -23.49 3.69 -3.04
CA LYS A 100 -23.79 2.25 -3.06
C LYS A 100 -25.23 1.96 -2.62
N SER A 101 -25.69 2.62 -1.55
CA SER A 101 -27.04 2.38 -0.97
C SER A 101 -28.15 2.94 -1.84
N GLU A 102 -27.89 4.02 -2.55
CA GLU A 102 -28.87 4.67 -3.45
C GLU A 102 -28.83 4.11 -4.89
N GLY A 103 -27.80 3.31 -5.19
CA GLY A 103 -27.57 2.82 -6.55
C GLY A 103 -27.20 3.93 -7.54
N ASP A 104 -26.56 5.00 -7.05
CA ASP A 104 -26.19 6.18 -7.82
C ASP A 104 -24.97 5.88 -8.73
N TYR A 105 -25.23 5.21 -9.84
CA TYR A 105 -24.20 4.78 -10.79
C TYR A 105 -23.43 5.98 -11.37
N GLU A 106 -24.12 7.07 -11.70
CA GLU A 106 -23.48 8.24 -12.33
C GLU A 106 -22.50 8.93 -11.36
N ALA A 107 -22.86 9.13 -10.11
CA ALA A 107 -21.94 9.67 -9.10
C ALA A 107 -20.72 8.73 -8.88
N GLY A 108 -20.95 7.42 -8.90
CA GLY A 108 -19.87 6.43 -8.80
C GLY A 108 -18.93 6.49 -10.00
N ARG A 109 -19.46 6.62 -11.21
CA ARG A 109 -18.70 6.77 -12.45
C ARG A 109 -17.85 8.06 -12.43
N GLU A 110 -18.47 9.19 -12.13
CA GLU A 110 -17.80 10.49 -12.06
C GLU A 110 -16.66 10.48 -11.02
N LEU A 111 -16.88 9.87 -9.86
CA LEU A 111 -15.88 9.74 -8.83
C LEU A 111 -14.64 8.95 -9.33
N VAL A 112 -14.86 7.84 -10.02
CA VAL A 112 -13.80 7.02 -10.59
C VAL A 112 -13.07 7.74 -11.72
N GLU A 113 -13.79 8.33 -12.65
CA GLU A 113 -13.20 9.04 -13.80
C GLU A 113 -12.36 10.23 -13.34
N LYS A 114 -12.84 10.99 -12.36
CA LYS A 114 -12.15 12.18 -11.86
C LYS A 114 -10.87 11.85 -11.09
N TYR A 115 -10.90 10.85 -10.21
CA TYR A 115 -9.84 10.65 -9.24
C TYR A 115 -8.99 9.37 -9.42
N ALA A 116 -9.50 8.37 -10.14
CA ALA A 116 -8.89 7.05 -10.12
C ALA A 116 -8.00 6.73 -11.32
N VAL A 117 -8.25 7.34 -12.47
CA VAL A 117 -7.76 6.85 -13.76
C VAL A 117 -6.54 7.58 -14.25
N THR A 118 -6.59 8.90 -14.32
CA THR A 118 -5.58 9.73 -15.00
C THR A 118 -4.25 9.76 -14.24
N VAL A 119 -3.15 9.59 -14.97
CA VAL A 119 -1.79 9.68 -14.44
C VAL A 119 -1.13 10.94 -15.00
N ASP A 120 -0.53 11.77 -14.14
CA ASP A 120 0.35 12.86 -14.55
C ASP A 120 1.62 12.27 -15.16
N PRO A 121 1.90 12.49 -16.47
CA PRO A 121 3.05 11.87 -17.13
C PRO A 121 4.40 12.30 -16.55
N ALA A 122 4.52 13.57 -16.09
CA ALA A 122 5.75 14.08 -15.51
C ALA A 122 6.03 13.49 -14.12
N LEU A 123 5.00 13.37 -13.28
CA LEU A 123 5.13 12.66 -12.01
C LEU A 123 5.42 11.18 -12.21
N HIS A 124 4.78 10.55 -13.18
CA HIS A 124 4.99 9.15 -13.51
C HIS A 124 6.44 8.87 -13.91
N ALA A 125 6.99 9.67 -14.83
CA ALA A 125 8.38 9.53 -15.26
C ALA A 125 9.34 9.68 -14.06
N GLU A 126 9.17 10.73 -13.25
CA GLU A 126 9.99 10.96 -12.05
C GLU A 126 9.93 9.77 -11.08
N VAL A 127 8.73 9.27 -10.77
CA VAL A 127 8.57 8.14 -9.84
C VAL A 127 9.24 6.88 -10.37
N ARG A 128 9.12 6.60 -11.67
CA ARG A 128 9.76 5.45 -12.31
C ARG A 128 11.29 5.56 -12.25
N ASP A 129 11.84 6.70 -12.61
CA ASP A 129 13.28 6.94 -12.58
C ASP A 129 13.84 6.76 -11.16
N ARG A 130 13.17 7.32 -10.16
CA ARG A 130 13.54 7.15 -8.75
C ARG A 130 13.45 5.69 -8.30
N TYR A 131 12.40 4.97 -8.70
CA TYR A 131 12.20 3.58 -8.35
C TYR A 131 13.31 2.68 -8.92
N TYR A 132 13.62 2.83 -10.22
CA TYR A 132 14.65 2.03 -10.86
C TYR A 132 16.06 2.37 -10.35
N ALA A 133 16.32 3.63 -10.01
CA ALA A 133 17.59 4.05 -9.40
C ALA A 133 17.86 3.39 -8.04
N LEU A 134 16.82 2.93 -7.33
CA LEU A 134 16.98 2.19 -6.07
C LEU A 134 17.52 0.77 -6.26
N GLY A 135 17.49 0.23 -7.47
CA GLY A 135 17.92 -1.16 -7.74
C GLY A 135 17.13 -2.22 -6.97
N ILE A 136 15.88 -1.89 -6.59
CA ILE A 136 15.00 -2.83 -5.87
C ILE A 136 14.59 -3.93 -6.84
N GLU A 137 14.83 -5.17 -6.46
CA GLU A 137 14.36 -6.34 -7.21
C GLU A 137 12.84 -6.28 -7.43
N PRO A 138 12.36 -6.72 -8.59
CA PRO A 138 10.92 -6.82 -8.83
C PRO A 138 10.27 -7.71 -7.78
N TYR A 139 8.95 -7.59 -7.64
CA TYR A 139 8.16 -8.33 -6.65
C TYR A 139 8.58 -9.80 -6.56
N GLY A 140 9.19 -10.17 -5.44
CA GLY A 140 9.71 -11.52 -5.17
C GLY A 140 8.83 -12.38 -4.27
N GLY A 141 7.67 -11.90 -3.85
CA GLY A 141 6.80 -12.59 -2.91
C GLY A 141 7.19 -12.39 -1.45
N PHE A 142 6.53 -13.12 -0.58
CA PHE A 142 6.79 -13.08 0.87
C PHE A 142 7.90 -14.04 1.25
N VAL A 143 8.76 -13.61 2.17
CA VAL A 143 9.69 -14.49 2.86
C VAL A 143 9.00 -15.07 4.08
N ASN A 144 8.83 -16.38 4.09
CA ASN A 144 8.17 -17.11 5.18
C ASN A 144 9.18 -17.53 6.25
N PRO A 145 8.78 -17.59 7.51
CA PRO A 145 9.63 -18.13 8.56
C PRO A 145 9.90 -19.62 8.35
N GLU A 146 11.05 -20.06 8.79
CA GLU A 146 11.45 -21.47 8.91
C GLU A 146 11.36 -21.87 10.36
N TYR A 147 10.82 -23.05 10.62
CA TYR A 147 10.61 -23.59 11.95
C TYR A 147 11.47 -24.83 12.14
N GLU A 148 12.27 -24.84 13.19
CA GLU A 148 13.05 -26.00 13.63
C GLU A 148 12.54 -26.41 15.01
N LEU A 149 12.03 -27.63 15.12
CA LEU A 149 11.55 -28.16 16.40
C LEU A 149 12.74 -28.52 17.30
N VAL A 150 12.71 -28.04 18.53
CA VAL A 150 13.66 -28.46 19.56
C VAL A 150 12.99 -29.54 20.39
N GLU A 151 13.55 -30.76 20.34
CA GLU A 151 13.01 -31.89 21.07
C GLU A 151 13.92 -32.29 22.23
N GLN A 152 13.30 -32.66 23.34
CA GLN A 152 13.93 -33.24 24.50
C GLN A 152 13.07 -34.40 24.98
N ASP A 153 13.68 -35.57 25.14
CA ASP A 153 12.99 -36.82 25.59
C ASP A 153 11.75 -37.18 24.75
N GLY A 154 11.83 -36.95 23.41
CA GLY A 154 10.73 -37.23 22.49
C GLY A 154 9.56 -36.24 22.56
N ARG A 155 9.76 -35.10 23.21
CA ARG A 155 8.75 -34.02 23.28
C ARG A 155 9.33 -32.74 22.71
N VAL A 156 8.50 -32.01 21.94
CA VAL A 156 8.86 -30.66 21.50
C VAL A 156 8.83 -29.72 22.71
N VAL A 157 9.96 -29.13 23.04
CA VAL A 157 10.12 -28.18 24.16
C VAL A 157 10.28 -26.75 23.70
N ASP A 158 10.66 -26.53 22.43
CA ASP A 158 10.79 -25.20 21.86
C ASP A 158 10.67 -25.25 20.33
N VAL A 159 10.53 -24.08 19.68
CA VAL A 159 10.55 -23.91 18.24
C VAL A 159 11.48 -22.75 17.89
N LYS A 160 12.59 -23.05 17.23
CA LYS A 160 13.44 -21.99 16.67
C LYS A 160 12.82 -21.44 15.40
N ILE A 161 12.81 -20.11 15.30
CA ILE A 161 12.29 -19.41 14.14
C ILE A 161 13.46 -18.69 13.45
N SER A 162 13.63 -18.95 12.17
CA SER A 162 14.59 -18.26 11.32
C SER A 162 13.92 -17.82 10.01
N TYR A 163 14.64 -17.05 9.20
CA TYR A 163 14.14 -16.59 7.91
C TYR A 163 15.20 -16.79 6.84
N PRO A 164 14.86 -17.21 5.62
CA PRO A 164 15.77 -17.21 4.51
C PRO A 164 16.22 -15.77 4.19
N ALA A 165 17.43 -15.61 3.66
CA ALA A 165 18.00 -14.29 3.41
C ALA A 165 17.19 -13.48 2.36
N ASN A 166 16.52 -14.17 1.44
CA ASN A 166 15.67 -13.54 0.42
C ASN A 166 14.71 -14.57 -0.20
N TYR A 167 13.78 -14.06 -1.03
CA TYR A 167 12.78 -14.87 -1.71
C TYR A 167 13.38 -15.94 -2.64
N VAL A 168 14.48 -15.63 -3.34
CA VAL A 168 15.13 -16.59 -4.25
C VAL A 168 15.65 -17.80 -3.49
N GLN A 169 16.32 -17.58 -2.36
CA GLN A 169 16.79 -18.67 -1.49
C GLN A 169 15.63 -19.53 -0.97
N GLN A 170 14.55 -18.92 -0.57
CA GLN A 170 13.33 -19.63 -0.17
C GLN A 170 12.81 -20.52 -1.30
N MET A 171 12.70 -19.99 -2.51
CA MET A 171 12.20 -20.77 -3.66
C MET A 171 13.13 -21.91 -4.07
N LEU A 172 14.45 -21.69 -4.02
CA LEU A 172 15.44 -22.76 -4.25
C LEU A 172 15.33 -23.87 -3.21
N ARG A 173 15.14 -23.52 -1.94
CA ARG A 173 14.88 -24.49 -0.88
C ARG A 173 13.59 -25.26 -1.15
N TYR A 174 12.49 -24.59 -1.44
CA TYR A 174 11.21 -25.25 -1.71
C TYR A 174 11.30 -26.19 -2.92
N SER A 175 11.99 -25.77 -3.97
CA SER A 175 12.25 -26.66 -5.11
C SER A 175 13.03 -27.90 -4.72
N LYS A 176 14.04 -27.77 -3.87
CA LYS A 176 14.86 -28.90 -3.39
C LYS A 176 14.10 -29.84 -2.45
N GLU A 177 13.33 -29.28 -1.53
CA GLU A 177 12.70 -30.05 -0.45
C GLU A 177 11.33 -30.61 -0.84
N TYR A 178 10.57 -29.94 -1.72
CA TYR A 178 9.17 -30.25 -2.00
C TYR A 178 8.84 -30.52 -3.47
N SER A 179 9.82 -30.44 -4.40
CA SER A 179 9.56 -30.67 -5.84
C SER A 179 9.17 -32.11 -6.20
N PHE A 180 9.34 -33.03 -5.27
CA PHE A 180 8.92 -34.42 -5.43
C PHE A 180 7.44 -34.68 -5.09
N LEU A 181 6.74 -33.69 -4.55
CA LEU A 181 5.33 -33.80 -4.28
C LEU A 181 4.54 -33.86 -5.60
N PRO A 182 3.56 -34.80 -5.74
CA PRO A 182 2.78 -34.87 -6.96
C PRO A 182 1.98 -33.58 -7.15
N ASN A 183 2.01 -33.05 -8.38
CA ASN A 183 1.10 -31.99 -8.80
C ASN A 183 -0.30 -32.59 -8.97
N VAL A 184 -1.11 -32.50 -7.92
CA VAL A 184 -2.53 -32.87 -7.99
C VAL A 184 -3.30 -31.60 -8.26
N ASN A 185 -3.84 -31.49 -9.49
CA ASN A 185 -4.79 -30.45 -9.86
C ASN A 185 -6.22 -30.92 -9.55
#